data_cee28fd56fbda16fbec60dd8d9e7ccdd
#
_entry.id   cee28fd56fbda16fbec60dd8d9e7ccdd
#
_cell.length_a   1.000
_cell.length_b   1.000
_cell.length_c   1.000
_cell.angle_alpha   90.00
_cell.angle_beta   90.00
_cell.angle_gamma   90.00
#
_symmetry.space_group_name_H-M   'P 1'
#
loop_
_entity.id
_entity.type
_entity.pdbx_description
1 polymer ?
#
loop_
_entity_poly.entity_id
_entity_poly.type
_entity_poly.pdbx_seq_one_letter_code
_entity_poly.pdbx_strand_id
1 'polypeptide(L)'
;MYRKIMDFLETWKENEHRKPLILQGARQVGKTYSILEFGRTHYENVVYFNFETNPKLNETFEEDISPDYLIPILSHIAGQTIVKEKTLIVFDEVQLCERALTSLKYFCEDAPDYHIIVAGSLLGVAVNRAKFSFPVGKVDMKTLYPMDMEEFLLALGEDDLVERIKKCFNTDTPLPSALHDAAMKRYRQYLVVGGMPECVMQFAETKDYILVRHTQDTILASYLNDMSKYNNLNEIKKTRLAYDNITVQLSKKNTRFQYKLIKKGGRASEFENAIEWLCLSGIVAQVYKVEQIRKPLENYRDIDAFKIYVSDLGLLCAKKDLAANDILYMVEEIDDFKGGMVENYVNVQLSISGYNTYYWQSERGAEIDFVIQRDGQLIPIEVKSADNTKAKSLKVYMETYKPAYAIKISAKNFGFKDNKKIVPLYAAFCI
;
A
#
# COMPACT_ATOMS: atom_id res chain seq x y z
N MET A 1 8.56 -0.49 -17.18
CA MET A 1 8.72 -1.18 -15.86
C MET A 1 7.42 -1.88 -15.54
N TYR A 2 7.47 -3.20 -15.28
CA TYR A 2 6.28 -4.00 -14.97
C TYR A 2 5.61 -3.56 -13.67
N ARG A 3 4.28 -3.57 -13.66
CA ARG A 3 3.44 -3.30 -12.49
C ARG A 3 2.26 -4.29 -12.48
N LYS A 4 2.06 -4.99 -11.37
CA LYS A 4 0.94 -5.95 -11.16
C LYS A 4 -0.45 -5.35 -11.42
N ILE A 5 -0.57 -4.04 -11.32
CA ILE A 5 -1.83 -3.34 -11.63
C ILE A 5 -2.22 -3.51 -13.10
N MET A 6 -1.27 -3.73 -14.02
CA MET A 6 -1.57 -3.91 -15.45
C MET A 6 -2.40 -5.18 -15.67
N ASP A 7 -2.04 -6.29 -15.02
CA ASP A 7 -2.78 -7.56 -15.12
C ASP A 7 -4.22 -7.40 -14.58
N PHE A 8 -4.38 -6.61 -13.50
CA PHE A 8 -5.70 -6.29 -12.97
C PHE A 8 -6.51 -5.44 -13.96
N LEU A 9 -5.90 -4.43 -14.59
CA LEU A 9 -6.57 -3.55 -15.56
C LEU A 9 -6.99 -4.32 -16.81
N GLU A 10 -6.19 -5.28 -17.28
CA GLU A 10 -6.55 -6.19 -18.38
C GLU A 10 -7.79 -7.03 -18.02
N THR A 11 -7.76 -7.67 -16.84
CA THR A 11 -8.90 -8.45 -16.35
C THR A 11 -10.15 -7.58 -16.17
N TRP A 12 -9.99 -6.34 -15.67
CA TRP A 12 -11.10 -5.39 -15.53
C TRP A 12 -11.67 -5.01 -16.90
N LYS A 13 -10.83 -4.75 -17.91
CA LYS A 13 -11.29 -4.41 -19.27
C LYS A 13 -12.10 -5.52 -19.91
N GLU A 14 -11.69 -6.78 -19.71
CA GLU A 14 -12.33 -7.96 -20.29
C GLU A 14 -13.63 -8.39 -19.57
N ASN A 15 -13.89 -7.85 -18.39
CA ASN A 15 -15.07 -8.20 -17.61
C ASN A 15 -16.33 -7.55 -18.23
N GLU A 16 -17.26 -8.36 -18.73
CA GLU A 16 -18.55 -7.91 -19.30
C GLU A 16 -19.43 -7.14 -18.31
N HIS A 17 -19.22 -7.36 -16.99
CA HIS A 17 -19.95 -6.67 -15.91
C HIS A 17 -19.09 -5.61 -15.22
N ARG A 18 -18.03 -5.10 -15.88
CA ARG A 18 -17.17 -4.05 -15.31
C ARG A 18 -17.97 -2.81 -14.98
N LYS A 19 -17.55 -2.15 -13.95
CA LYS A 19 -18.05 -0.83 -13.55
C LYS A 19 -16.94 0.20 -13.79
N PRO A 20 -17.27 1.51 -13.83
CA PRO A 20 -16.23 2.54 -13.76
C PRO A 20 -15.26 2.25 -12.63
N LEU A 21 -13.95 2.31 -12.90
CA LEU A 21 -12.91 1.95 -11.94
C LEU A 21 -12.39 3.18 -11.21
N ILE A 22 -12.37 3.12 -9.90
CA ILE A 22 -11.68 4.08 -9.05
C ILE A 22 -10.32 3.50 -8.63
N LEU A 23 -9.24 4.11 -9.11
CA LEU A 23 -7.88 3.77 -8.71
C LEU A 23 -7.38 4.75 -7.64
N GLN A 24 -7.37 4.30 -6.39
CA GLN A 24 -6.89 5.08 -5.25
C GLN A 24 -5.48 4.65 -4.80
N GLY A 25 -4.86 5.42 -3.93
CA GLY A 25 -3.53 5.11 -3.37
C GLY A 25 -2.74 6.37 -3.07
N ALA A 26 -1.64 6.26 -2.36
CA ALA A 26 -0.81 7.39 -1.98
C ALA A 26 -0.35 8.21 -3.20
N ARG A 27 0.08 9.45 -2.94
CA ARG A 27 0.67 10.28 -3.99
C ARG A 27 1.97 9.63 -4.52
N GLN A 28 2.22 9.79 -5.83
CA GLN A 28 3.43 9.32 -6.52
C GLN A 28 3.63 7.79 -6.58
N VAL A 29 2.61 6.97 -6.28
CA VAL A 29 2.67 5.51 -6.48
C VAL A 29 2.49 5.08 -7.93
N GLY A 30 2.33 6.03 -8.87
CA GLY A 30 2.26 5.75 -10.31
C GLY A 30 0.85 5.55 -10.88
N LYS A 31 -0.22 6.04 -10.21
CA LYS A 31 -1.62 5.89 -10.69
C LYS A 31 -1.80 6.40 -12.12
N THR A 32 -1.57 7.68 -12.34
CA THR A 32 -1.74 8.35 -13.64
C THR A 32 -0.89 7.68 -14.71
N TYR A 33 0.39 7.37 -14.40
CA TYR A 33 1.27 6.66 -15.32
C TYR A 33 0.69 5.30 -15.74
N SER A 34 0.27 4.48 -14.78
CA SER A 34 -0.27 3.14 -15.07
C SER A 34 -1.55 3.21 -15.91
N ILE A 35 -2.45 4.15 -15.62
CA ILE A 35 -3.70 4.33 -16.36
C ILE A 35 -3.40 4.76 -17.81
N LEU A 36 -2.54 5.75 -18.00
CA LEU A 36 -2.20 6.26 -19.34
C LEU A 36 -1.45 5.22 -20.16
N GLU A 37 -0.52 4.48 -19.57
CA GLU A 37 0.19 3.39 -20.23
C GLU A 37 -0.75 2.25 -20.62
N PHE A 38 -1.67 1.88 -19.72
CA PHE A 38 -2.71 0.91 -20.02
C PHE A 38 -3.62 1.40 -21.17
N GLY A 39 -4.05 2.65 -21.12
CA GLY A 39 -4.86 3.25 -22.20
C GLY A 39 -4.13 3.22 -23.54
N ARG A 40 -2.86 3.61 -23.56
CA ARG A 40 -2.03 3.64 -24.78
C ARG A 40 -1.83 2.26 -25.41
N THR A 41 -1.76 1.20 -24.60
CA THR A 41 -1.47 -0.17 -25.07
C THR A 41 -2.71 -0.99 -25.37
N HIS A 42 -3.88 -0.64 -24.80
CA HIS A 42 -5.08 -1.48 -24.84
C HIS A 42 -6.32 -0.80 -25.47
N TYR A 43 -6.23 0.48 -25.85
CA TYR A 43 -7.33 1.24 -26.48
C TYR A 43 -6.88 1.92 -27.76
N GLU A 44 -7.84 2.23 -28.64
CA GLU A 44 -7.55 2.97 -29.87
C GLU A 44 -7.18 4.42 -29.58
N ASN A 45 -7.79 5.02 -28.52
CA ASN A 45 -7.46 6.34 -28.01
C ASN A 45 -7.75 6.49 -26.52
N VAL A 46 -7.17 7.54 -25.92
CA VAL A 46 -7.36 7.90 -24.51
C VAL A 46 -7.74 9.37 -24.43
N VAL A 47 -8.79 9.68 -23.69
CA VAL A 47 -9.12 11.05 -23.32
C VAL A 47 -8.83 11.28 -21.84
N TYR A 48 -8.02 12.28 -21.56
CA TYR A 48 -7.51 12.55 -20.21
C TYR A 48 -7.97 13.93 -19.72
N PHE A 49 -8.66 13.94 -18.59
CA PHE A 49 -9.20 15.13 -17.96
C PHE A 49 -8.65 15.26 -16.54
N ASN A 50 -7.89 16.30 -16.27
CA ASN A 50 -7.33 16.58 -14.95
C ASN A 50 -8.05 17.80 -14.34
N PHE A 51 -8.72 17.59 -13.20
CA PHE A 51 -9.51 18.62 -12.53
C PHE A 51 -8.66 19.65 -11.77
N GLU A 52 -7.38 19.36 -11.49
CA GLU A 52 -6.46 20.34 -10.88
C GLU A 52 -5.97 21.35 -11.93
N THR A 53 -5.62 20.87 -13.13
CA THR A 53 -5.07 21.73 -14.19
C THR A 53 -6.15 22.41 -15.03
N ASN A 54 -7.36 21.87 -15.06
CA ASN A 54 -8.49 22.44 -15.79
C ASN A 54 -9.73 22.58 -14.89
N PRO A 55 -9.78 23.58 -13.99
CA PRO A 55 -10.91 23.79 -13.09
C PRO A 55 -12.24 24.08 -13.79
N LYS A 56 -12.23 24.57 -15.05
CA LYS A 56 -13.44 24.80 -15.85
C LYS A 56 -14.22 23.53 -16.18
N LEU A 57 -13.58 22.36 -16.11
CA LEU A 57 -14.29 21.09 -16.23
C LEU A 57 -15.40 20.93 -15.17
N ASN A 58 -15.24 21.52 -13.99
CA ASN A 58 -16.26 21.47 -12.94
C ASN A 58 -17.59 22.07 -13.40
N GLU A 59 -17.56 23.16 -14.16
CA GLU A 59 -18.77 23.85 -14.69
C GLU A 59 -19.60 22.88 -15.55
N THR A 60 -18.95 22.08 -16.40
CA THR A 60 -19.62 21.06 -17.22
C THR A 60 -20.39 20.04 -16.39
N PHE A 61 -19.82 19.58 -15.29
CA PHE A 61 -20.49 18.62 -14.40
C PHE A 61 -21.53 19.29 -13.48
N GLU A 62 -21.46 20.60 -13.24
CA GLU A 62 -22.50 21.32 -12.50
C GLU A 62 -23.80 21.49 -13.31
N GLU A 63 -23.74 21.57 -14.63
CA GLU A 63 -24.90 21.67 -15.49
C GLU A 63 -25.69 20.37 -15.55
N ASP A 64 -25.06 19.26 -15.99
CA ASP A 64 -25.66 17.92 -16.06
C ASP A 64 -24.58 16.84 -15.92
N ILE A 65 -24.94 15.72 -15.33
CA ILE A 65 -24.03 14.55 -15.11
C ILE A 65 -24.46 13.30 -15.87
N SER A 66 -25.44 13.41 -16.76
CA SER A 66 -25.87 12.30 -17.61
C SER A 66 -24.82 11.99 -18.70
N PRO A 67 -24.60 10.72 -19.05
CA PRO A 67 -23.68 10.35 -20.11
C PRO A 67 -23.99 11.02 -21.47
N ASP A 68 -25.26 11.12 -21.84
CA ASP A 68 -25.72 11.71 -23.09
C ASP A 68 -25.34 13.21 -23.20
N TYR A 69 -25.34 13.91 -22.09
CA TYR A 69 -24.88 15.30 -22.02
C TYR A 69 -23.35 15.39 -21.99
N LEU A 70 -22.69 14.56 -21.16
CA LEU A 70 -21.26 14.68 -20.91
C LEU A 70 -20.41 14.24 -22.12
N ILE A 71 -20.75 13.14 -22.80
CA ILE A 71 -19.89 12.55 -23.84
C ILE A 71 -19.64 13.50 -25.03
N PRO A 72 -20.64 14.21 -25.60
CA PRO A 72 -20.39 15.18 -26.67
C PRO A 72 -19.48 16.34 -26.21
N ILE A 73 -19.70 16.85 -25.01
CA ILE A 73 -18.91 17.97 -24.46
C ILE A 73 -17.48 17.55 -24.17
N LEU A 74 -17.28 16.40 -23.50
CA LEU A 74 -15.97 15.87 -23.22
C LEU A 74 -15.21 15.54 -24.52
N SER A 75 -15.90 15.03 -25.57
CA SER A 75 -15.30 14.82 -26.91
C SER A 75 -14.82 16.13 -27.50
N HIS A 76 -15.61 17.20 -27.37
CA HIS A 76 -15.24 18.54 -27.86
C HIS A 76 -14.04 19.09 -27.11
N ILE A 77 -14.04 19.01 -25.76
CA ILE A 77 -12.94 19.48 -24.90
C ILE A 77 -11.64 18.71 -25.20
N ALA A 78 -11.73 17.39 -25.42
CA ALA A 78 -10.58 16.54 -25.75
C ALA A 78 -10.07 16.74 -27.19
N GLY A 79 -10.86 17.36 -28.07
CA GLY A 79 -10.54 17.50 -29.48
C GLY A 79 -10.56 16.18 -30.26
N GLN A 80 -11.20 15.13 -29.72
CA GLN A 80 -11.30 13.81 -30.33
C GLN A 80 -12.59 13.11 -29.90
N THR A 81 -13.14 12.27 -30.81
CA THR A 81 -14.39 11.56 -30.53
C THR A 81 -14.19 10.46 -29.50
N ILE A 82 -15.05 10.43 -28.49
CA ILE A 82 -15.13 9.34 -27.51
C ILE A 82 -16.02 8.23 -28.09
N VAL A 83 -15.40 7.07 -28.37
CA VAL A 83 -16.07 5.93 -28.99
C VAL A 83 -16.21 4.81 -27.95
N LYS A 84 -17.42 4.22 -27.83
CA LYS A 84 -17.72 3.11 -26.95
C LYS A 84 -16.72 1.98 -27.12
N GLU A 85 -16.27 1.37 -26.02
CA GLU A 85 -15.31 0.24 -25.93
C GLU A 85 -13.90 0.52 -26.50
N LYS A 86 -13.73 1.56 -27.33
CA LYS A 86 -12.48 1.89 -28.01
C LYS A 86 -11.70 3.02 -27.36
N THR A 87 -12.39 3.91 -26.63
CA THR A 87 -11.77 5.05 -25.93
C THR A 87 -11.75 4.79 -24.45
N LEU A 88 -10.56 4.93 -23.83
CA LEU A 88 -10.47 5.01 -22.37
C LEU A 88 -10.67 6.47 -21.93
N ILE A 89 -11.66 6.69 -21.07
CA ILE A 89 -11.91 7.98 -20.42
C ILE A 89 -11.20 7.98 -19.08
N VAL A 90 -10.36 8.99 -18.84
CA VAL A 90 -9.59 9.15 -17.61
C VAL A 90 -9.94 10.44 -16.92
N PHE A 91 -10.43 10.36 -15.67
CA PHE A 91 -10.62 11.49 -14.77
C PHE A 91 -9.54 11.45 -13.70
N ASP A 92 -8.64 12.43 -13.70
CA ASP A 92 -7.56 12.54 -12.73
C ASP A 92 -7.80 13.70 -11.75
N GLU A 93 -7.30 13.54 -10.50
CA GLU A 93 -7.56 14.43 -9.37
C GLU A 93 -9.06 14.67 -9.14
N VAL A 94 -9.86 13.62 -9.33
CA VAL A 94 -11.34 13.65 -9.34
C VAL A 94 -11.94 14.11 -8.00
N GLN A 95 -11.19 14.05 -6.89
CA GLN A 95 -11.62 14.61 -5.61
C GLN A 95 -11.85 16.13 -5.64
N LEU A 96 -11.41 16.82 -6.69
CA LEU A 96 -11.67 18.24 -6.91
C LEU A 96 -13.01 18.51 -7.62
N CYS A 97 -13.72 17.45 -8.08
CA CYS A 97 -15.03 17.53 -8.70
C CYS A 97 -15.95 16.40 -8.18
N GLU A 98 -16.67 16.64 -7.10
CA GLU A 98 -17.55 15.65 -6.47
C GLU A 98 -18.66 15.16 -7.43
N ARG A 99 -19.14 16.02 -8.33
CA ARG A 99 -20.17 15.67 -9.32
C ARG A 99 -19.64 14.73 -10.41
N ALA A 100 -18.35 14.80 -10.74
CA ALA A 100 -17.71 13.83 -11.62
C ALA A 100 -17.67 12.42 -10.98
N LEU A 101 -17.44 12.31 -9.66
CA LEU A 101 -17.60 11.05 -8.95
C LEU A 101 -19.05 10.55 -8.97
N THR A 102 -20.01 11.43 -8.77
CA THR A 102 -21.45 11.09 -8.81
C THR A 102 -21.87 10.61 -10.20
N SER A 103 -21.33 11.20 -11.29
CA SER A 103 -21.64 10.81 -12.67
C SER A 103 -21.30 9.35 -12.99
N LEU A 104 -20.33 8.76 -12.27
CA LEU A 104 -19.95 7.35 -12.46
C LEU A 104 -21.13 6.38 -12.26
N LYS A 105 -22.10 6.74 -11.40
CA LYS A 105 -23.33 5.98 -11.24
C LYS A 105 -24.11 5.88 -12.55
N TYR A 106 -24.31 6.99 -13.22
CA TYR A 106 -25.07 7.06 -14.48
C TYR A 106 -24.32 6.40 -15.62
N PHE A 107 -22.99 6.52 -15.69
CA PHE A 107 -22.21 5.76 -16.64
C PHE A 107 -22.34 4.24 -16.41
N CYS A 108 -22.35 3.79 -15.16
CA CYS A 108 -22.56 2.37 -14.84
C CYS A 108 -23.95 1.87 -15.23
N GLU A 109 -24.99 2.67 -15.04
CA GLU A 109 -26.40 2.26 -15.24
C GLU A 109 -26.86 2.44 -16.70
N ASP A 110 -26.54 3.57 -17.32
CA ASP A 110 -27.12 4.01 -18.59
C ASP A 110 -26.14 3.89 -19.77
N ALA A 111 -24.85 3.82 -19.50
CA ALA A 111 -23.82 3.85 -20.55
C ALA A 111 -22.58 2.95 -20.20
N PRO A 112 -22.77 1.66 -19.88
CA PRO A 112 -21.69 0.76 -19.42
C PRO A 112 -20.62 0.49 -20.50
N ASP A 113 -20.91 0.77 -21.78
CA ASP A 113 -19.98 0.61 -22.88
C ASP A 113 -18.83 1.65 -22.89
N TYR A 114 -18.95 2.73 -22.11
CA TYR A 114 -17.86 3.67 -21.94
C TYR A 114 -16.93 3.23 -20.80
N HIS A 115 -15.67 3.00 -21.13
CA HIS A 115 -14.66 2.59 -20.18
C HIS A 115 -14.08 3.80 -19.47
N ILE A 116 -14.28 3.87 -18.15
CA ILE A 116 -13.86 5.01 -17.33
C ILE A 116 -12.96 4.54 -16.20
N ILE A 117 -11.79 5.16 -16.08
CA ILE A 117 -10.91 5.03 -14.92
C ILE A 117 -10.73 6.39 -14.29
N VAL A 118 -10.95 6.45 -12.99
CA VAL A 118 -10.79 7.67 -12.19
C VAL A 118 -9.64 7.51 -11.23
N ALA A 119 -8.83 8.54 -11.10
CA ALA A 119 -7.72 8.58 -10.15
C ALA A 119 -7.81 9.80 -9.22
N GLY A 120 -7.24 9.62 -8.02
CA GLY A 120 -7.05 10.71 -7.08
C GLY A 120 -6.19 10.29 -5.90
N SER A 121 -5.25 11.15 -5.52
CA SER A 121 -4.30 10.84 -4.45
C SER A 121 -4.92 10.94 -3.05
N LEU A 122 -5.95 11.76 -2.87
CA LEU A 122 -6.66 12.00 -1.61
C LEU A 122 -8.13 11.61 -1.69
N LEU A 123 -8.43 10.68 -2.59
CA LEU A 123 -9.81 10.27 -2.84
C LEU A 123 -10.48 9.69 -1.58
N GLY A 124 -9.75 8.87 -0.80
CA GLY A 124 -10.25 8.34 0.48
C GLY A 124 -10.63 9.45 1.47
N VAL A 125 -9.86 10.52 1.51
CA VAL A 125 -10.16 11.71 2.34
C VAL A 125 -11.38 12.47 1.81
N ALA A 126 -11.47 12.66 0.49
CA ALA A 126 -12.56 13.39 -0.14
C ALA A 126 -13.90 12.66 0.00
N VAL A 127 -13.93 11.37 -0.26
CA VAL A 127 -15.14 10.53 -0.16
C VAL A 127 -15.76 10.59 1.24
N ASN A 128 -14.93 10.58 2.29
CA ASN A 128 -15.42 10.66 3.67
C ASN A 128 -15.91 12.08 4.07
N ARG A 129 -15.63 13.10 3.26
CA ARG A 129 -16.05 14.49 3.49
C ARG A 129 -17.09 14.97 2.48
N ALA A 130 -17.39 14.16 1.47
CA ALA A 130 -18.27 14.54 0.36
C ALA A 130 -19.67 14.94 0.84
N LYS A 131 -20.16 16.06 0.33
CA LYS A 131 -21.55 16.50 0.51
C LYS A 131 -22.51 15.76 -0.42
N PHE A 132 -22.00 15.08 -1.44
CA PHE A 132 -22.75 14.37 -2.46
C PHE A 132 -22.66 12.85 -2.27
N SER A 133 -23.61 12.11 -2.84
CA SER A 133 -23.69 10.65 -2.73
C SER A 133 -22.56 9.99 -3.49
N PHE A 134 -21.71 9.25 -2.77
CA PHE A 134 -20.73 8.34 -3.39
C PHE A 134 -21.47 7.23 -4.16
N PRO A 135 -21.03 6.82 -5.35
CA PRO A 135 -21.71 5.83 -6.20
C PRO A 135 -21.56 4.39 -5.65
N VAL A 136 -22.09 4.14 -4.46
CA VAL A 136 -21.98 2.83 -3.78
C VAL A 136 -22.55 1.72 -4.65
N GLY A 137 -21.77 0.65 -4.84
CA GLY A 137 -22.15 -0.51 -5.64
C GLY A 137 -22.16 -0.29 -7.16
N LYS A 138 -21.83 0.91 -7.64
CA LYS A 138 -21.82 1.30 -9.07
C LYS A 138 -20.40 1.56 -9.61
N VAL A 139 -19.39 1.32 -8.79
CA VAL A 139 -17.98 1.45 -9.15
C VAL A 139 -17.19 0.26 -8.63
N ASP A 140 -16.13 -0.09 -9.35
CA ASP A 140 -15.08 -0.96 -8.88
C ASP A 140 -14.00 -0.11 -8.21
N MET A 141 -13.38 -0.63 -7.15
CA MET A 141 -12.32 0.10 -6.44
C MET A 141 -11.05 -0.73 -6.36
N LYS A 142 -9.93 -0.13 -6.70
CA LYS A 142 -8.61 -0.76 -6.54
C LYS A 142 -7.64 0.21 -5.89
N THR A 143 -6.87 -0.28 -4.93
CA THR A 143 -5.77 0.48 -4.32
C THR A 143 -4.47 0.13 -5.03
N LEU A 144 -3.76 1.16 -5.50
CA LEU A 144 -2.40 1.04 -5.99
C LEU A 144 -1.44 1.41 -4.86
N TYR A 145 -0.61 0.45 -4.50
CA TYR A 145 0.46 0.60 -3.50
C TYR A 145 1.79 0.97 -4.17
N PRO A 146 2.81 1.40 -3.41
CA PRO A 146 4.20 1.33 -3.84
C PRO A 146 4.54 -0.07 -4.37
N MET A 147 5.59 -0.20 -5.15
CA MET A 147 6.04 -1.49 -5.69
C MET A 147 6.42 -2.44 -4.56
N ASP A 148 5.99 -3.69 -4.64
CA ASP A 148 6.42 -4.73 -3.73
C ASP A 148 7.82 -5.26 -4.08
N MET A 149 8.29 -6.24 -3.31
CA MET A 149 9.61 -6.84 -3.54
C MET A 149 9.70 -7.55 -4.89
N GLU A 150 8.62 -8.15 -5.38
CA GLU A 150 8.59 -8.79 -6.69
C GLU A 150 8.73 -7.77 -7.83
N GLU A 151 7.89 -6.72 -7.81
CA GLU A 151 7.96 -5.63 -8.81
C GLU A 151 9.34 -4.96 -8.80
N PHE A 152 9.94 -4.80 -7.61
CA PHE A 152 11.31 -4.27 -7.46
C PHE A 152 12.35 -5.18 -8.11
N LEU A 153 12.29 -6.49 -7.88
CA LEU A 153 13.20 -7.46 -8.50
C LEU A 153 13.07 -7.46 -10.02
N LEU A 154 11.84 -7.47 -10.54
CA LEU A 154 11.56 -7.41 -11.98
C LEU A 154 12.07 -6.09 -12.59
N ALA A 155 11.94 -4.97 -11.88
CA ALA A 155 12.50 -3.69 -12.33
C ALA A 155 14.04 -3.68 -12.41
N LEU A 156 14.71 -4.58 -11.68
CA LEU A 156 16.15 -4.77 -11.73
C LEU A 156 16.58 -5.85 -12.75
N GLY A 157 15.65 -6.48 -13.48
CA GLY A 157 15.92 -7.56 -14.43
C GLY A 157 16.24 -8.90 -13.76
N GLU A 158 15.71 -9.14 -12.56
CA GLU A 158 15.96 -10.38 -11.77
C GLU A 158 14.82 -11.40 -11.96
N ASP A 159 14.30 -11.54 -13.18
CA ASP A 159 13.14 -12.41 -13.52
C ASP A 159 13.39 -13.87 -13.11
N ASP A 160 14.55 -14.44 -13.46
CA ASP A 160 14.95 -15.81 -13.08
C ASP A 160 14.96 -15.99 -11.56
N LEU A 161 15.42 -15.00 -10.82
CA LEU A 161 15.45 -15.06 -9.36
C LEU A 161 14.04 -15.07 -8.79
N VAL A 162 13.11 -14.26 -9.33
CA VAL A 162 11.69 -14.24 -8.93
C VAL A 162 11.04 -15.60 -9.15
N GLU A 163 11.21 -16.20 -10.31
CA GLU A 163 10.67 -17.54 -10.61
C GLU A 163 11.20 -18.61 -9.65
N ARG A 164 12.50 -18.61 -9.35
CA ARG A 164 13.11 -19.53 -8.42
C ARG A 164 12.60 -19.32 -6.99
N ILE A 165 12.45 -18.08 -6.54
CA ILE A 165 11.86 -17.75 -5.24
C ILE A 165 10.44 -18.30 -5.14
N LYS A 166 9.59 -18.07 -6.12
CA LYS A 166 8.22 -18.60 -6.17
C LYS A 166 8.18 -20.12 -6.15
N LYS A 167 9.05 -20.77 -6.93
CA LYS A 167 9.17 -22.24 -6.94
C LYS A 167 9.56 -22.78 -5.56
N CYS A 168 10.59 -22.22 -4.94
CA CYS A 168 11.06 -22.64 -3.61
C CYS A 168 10.01 -22.39 -2.53
N PHE A 169 9.28 -21.27 -2.61
CA PHE A 169 8.15 -20.99 -1.71
C PHE A 169 7.05 -22.06 -1.79
N ASN A 170 6.70 -22.50 -3.01
CA ASN A 170 5.64 -23.50 -3.22
C ASN A 170 6.07 -24.92 -2.82
N THR A 171 7.36 -25.23 -2.91
CA THR A 171 7.90 -26.56 -2.61
C THR A 171 8.56 -26.68 -1.23
N ASP A 172 8.63 -25.60 -0.48
CA ASP A 172 9.35 -25.51 0.81
C ASP A 172 10.84 -25.94 0.74
N THR A 173 11.42 -25.85 -0.47
CA THR A 173 12.82 -26.24 -0.72
C THR A 173 13.75 -25.03 -0.65
N PRO A 174 14.94 -25.14 -0.02
CA PRO A 174 15.85 -24.01 0.06
C PRO A 174 16.40 -23.59 -1.31
N LEU A 175 16.58 -22.27 -1.50
CA LEU A 175 17.41 -21.75 -2.59
C LEU A 175 18.87 -22.18 -2.40
N PRO A 176 19.64 -22.41 -3.48
CA PRO A 176 21.10 -22.49 -3.40
C PRO A 176 21.67 -21.30 -2.63
N SER A 177 22.69 -21.53 -1.78
CA SER A 177 23.21 -20.49 -0.87
C SER A 177 23.60 -19.20 -1.57
N ALA A 178 24.27 -19.29 -2.71
CA ALA A 178 24.66 -18.10 -3.48
C ALA A 178 23.45 -17.26 -3.96
N LEU A 179 22.34 -17.90 -4.34
CA LEU A 179 21.12 -17.21 -4.73
C LEU A 179 20.36 -16.65 -3.52
N HIS A 180 20.40 -17.36 -2.39
CA HIS A 180 19.85 -16.88 -1.12
C HIS A 180 20.57 -15.58 -0.68
N ASP A 181 21.89 -15.56 -0.72
CA ASP A 181 22.70 -14.40 -0.35
C ASP A 181 22.45 -13.23 -1.31
N ALA A 182 22.34 -13.50 -2.62
CA ALA A 182 21.98 -12.51 -3.62
C ALA A 182 20.58 -11.92 -3.36
N ALA A 183 19.58 -12.76 -3.08
CA ALA A 183 18.22 -12.33 -2.75
C ALA A 183 18.18 -11.51 -1.45
N MET A 184 18.94 -11.90 -0.42
CA MET A 184 19.09 -11.11 0.81
C MET A 184 19.74 -9.75 0.57
N LYS A 185 20.70 -9.65 -0.36
CA LYS A 185 21.28 -8.37 -0.80
C LYS A 185 20.22 -7.50 -1.46
N ARG A 186 19.40 -8.04 -2.39
CA ARG A 186 18.29 -7.32 -3.03
C ARG A 186 17.24 -6.85 -2.01
N TYR A 187 16.91 -7.68 -1.03
CA TYR A 187 16.02 -7.30 0.08
C TYR A 187 16.54 -6.06 0.84
N ARG A 188 17.83 -6.03 1.19
CA ARG A 188 18.42 -4.86 1.86
C ARG A 188 18.40 -3.63 0.97
N GLN A 189 18.61 -3.78 -0.34
CA GLN A 189 18.49 -2.70 -1.31
C GLN A 189 17.05 -2.17 -1.36
N TYR A 190 16.05 -3.06 -1.34
CA TYR A 190 14.65 -2.65 -1.27
C TYR A 190 14.33 -1.85 0.01
N LEU A 191 14.89 -2.22 1.15
CA LEU A 191 14.71 -1.44 2.39
C LEU A 191 15.24 0.01 2.27
N VAL A 192 16.32 0.21 1.51
CA VAL A 192 16.89 1.55 1.26
C VAL A 192 16.10 2.33 0.21
N VAL A 193 15.80 1.68 -0.91
CA VAL A 193 15.17 2.31 -2.09
C VAL A 193 13.67 2.49 -1.89
N GLY A 194 13.01 1.51 -1.26
CA GLY A 194 11.56 1.43 -1.17
C GLY A 194 10.91 0.93 -2.46
N GLY A 195 9.59 1.10 -2.51
CA GLY A 195 8.74 0.74 -3.65
C GLY A 195 8.18 1.95 -4.41
N MET A 196 8.58 3.18 -4.09
CA MET A 196 8.14 4.34 -4.86
C MET A 196 8.69 4.25 -6.30
N PRO A 197 7.83 4.25 -7.35
CA PRO A 197 8.25 3.93 -8.72
C PRO A 197 9.40 4.79 -9.23
N GLU A 198 9.40 6.08 -8.92
CA GLU A 198 10.47 7.01 -9.32
C GLU A 198 11.81 6.65 -8.66
N CYS A 199 11.79 6.29 -7.37
CA CYS A 199 12.97 5.83 -6.64
C CYS A 199 13.50 4.50 -7.20
N VAL A 200 12.59 3.56 -7.51
CA VAL A 200 12.97 2.25 -8.08
C VAL A 200 13.57 2.42 -9.48
N MET A 201 12.96 3.23 -10.33
CA MET A 201 13.45 3.51 -11.68
C MET A 201 14.83 4.16 -11.63
N GLN A 202 15.00 5.19 -10.81
CA GLN A 202 16.28 5.88 -10.63
C GLN A 202 17.38 4.93 -10.14
N PHE A 203 17.04 4.07 -9.16
CA PHE A 203 17.98 3.05 -8.69
C PHE A 203 18.29 2.00 -9.75
N ALA A 204 17.30 1.57 -10.52
CA ALA A 204 17.49 0.58 -11.60
C ALA A 204 18.49 1.09 -12.65
N GLU A 205 18.43 2.38 -12.98
CA GLU A 205 19.29 3.02 -13.98
C GLU A 205 20.67 3.37 -13.45
N THR A 206 20.75 3.95 -12.25
CA THR A 206 22.00 4.59 -11.77
C THR A 206 22.75 3.78 -10.72
N LYS A 207 22.06 2.95 -9.94
CA LYS A 207 22.56 2.28 -8.72
C LYS A 207 23.04 3.26 -7.64
N ASP A 208 22.67 4.53 -7.72
CA ASP A 208 23.09 5.61 -6.83
C ASP A 208 22.06 5.87 -5.74
N TYR A 209 22.41 5.58 -4.49
CA TYR A 209 21.56 5.79 -3.32
C TYR A 209 21.41 7.26 -2.92
N ILE A 210 22.36 8.13 -3.32
CA ILE A 210 22.28 9.57 -3.00
C ILE A 210 21.17 10.21 -3.84
N LEU A 211 21.13 9.87 -5.14
CA LEU A 211 20.05 10.33 -6.01
C LEU A 211 18.70 9.83 -5.55
N VAL A 212 18.61 8.54 -5.18
CA VAL A 212 17.36 7.95 -4.61
C VAL A 212 16.92 8.72 -3.36
N ARG A 213 17.84 9.05 -2.44
CA ARG A 213 17.53 9.82 -1.23
C ARG A 213 16.97 11.19 -1.58
N HIS A 214 17.53 11.89 -2.55
CA HIS A 214 17.03 13.19 -2.99
C HIS A 214 15.57 13.08 -3.51
N THR A 215 15.25 12.02 -4.27
CA THR A 215 13.90 11.76 -4.72
C THR A 215 12.96 11.44 -3.55
N GLN A 216 13.39 10.61 -2.59
CA GLN A 216 12.62 10.31 -1.39
C GLN A 216 12.30 11.58 -0.57
N ASP A 217 13.28 12.47 -0.39
CA ASP A 217 13.09 13.74 0.33
C ASP A 217 12.07 14.64 -0.38
N THR A 218 12.09 14.67 -1.71
CA THR A 218 11.10 15.40 -2.52
C THR A 218 9.69 14.83 -2.32
N ILE A 219 9.55 13.49 -2.29
CA ILE A 219 8.26 12.82 -2.02
C ILE A 219 7.77 13.14 -0.60
N LEU A 220 8.62 13.06 0.41
CA LEU A 220 8.29 13.38 1.79
C LEU A 220 7.82 14.84 1.93
N ALA A 221 8.51 15.78 1.26
CA ALA A 221 8.10 17.19 1.21
C ALA A 221 6.72 17.36 0.56
N SER A 222 6.40 16.60 -0.50
CA SER A 222 5.09 16.64 -1.15
C SER A 222 3.97 16.17 -0.22
N TYR A 223 4.20 15.14 0.61
CA TYR A 223 3.24 14.69 1.62
C TYR A 223 2.94 15.76 2.68
N LEU A 224 3.97 16.48 3.14
CA LEU A 224 3.79 17.60 4.08
C LEU A 224 2.98 18.75 3.46
N ASN A 225 3.15 19.01 2.16
CA ASN A 225 2.36 20.01 1.44
C ASN A 225 0.90 19.59 1.31
N ASP A 226 0.61 18.32 1.02
CA ASP A 226 -0.76 17.81 0.93
C ASP A 226 -1.50 17.87 2.28
N MET A 227 -0.81 17.58 3.40
CA MET A 227 -1.38 17.77 4.75
C MET A 227 -1.87 19.21 4.97
N SER A 228 -1.26 20.19 4.30
CA SER A 228 -1.58 21.60 4.44
C SER A 228 -2.74 22.07 3.59
N LYS A 229 -3.07 21.35 2.50
CA LYS A 229 -4.11 21.77 1.55
C LYS A 229 -5.55 21.55 2.05
N TYR A 230 -5.77 20.52 2.87
CA TYR A 230 -7.12 19.97 3.13
C TYR A 230 -7.60 20.07 4.58
N ASN A 231 -6.84 20.70 5.46
CA ASN A 231 -7.17 20.80 6.88
C ASN A 231 -7.12 22.25 7.38
N ASN A 232 -7.83 22.52 8.50
CA ASN A 232 -7.59 23.75 9.24
C ASN A 232 -6.23 23.72 9.95
N LEU A 233 -5.72 24.88 10.36
CA LEU A 233 -4.38 25.03 10.94
C LEU A 233 -4.11 24.10 12.15
N ASN A 234 -5.14 23.83 12.98
CA ASN A 234 -5.00 22.97 14.12
C ASN A 234 -4.86 21.49 13.70
N GLU A 235 -5.68 21.03 12.76
CA GLU A 235 -5.60 19.66 12.24
C GLU A 235 -4.30 19.43 11.47
N ILE A 236 -3.82 20.40 10.70
CA ILE A 236 -2.51 20.36 10.04
C ILE A 236 -1.39 20.08 11.06
N LYS A 237 -1.39 20.84 12.16
CA LYS A 237 -0.39 20.66 13.23
C LYS A 237 -0.46 19.26 13.84
N LYS A 238 -1.66 18.76 14.14
CA LYS A 238 -1.86 17.43 14.72
C LYS A 238 -1.43 16.32 13.74
N THR A 239 -1.80 16.43 12.47
CA THR A 239 -1.43 15.45 11.43
C THR A 239 0.08 15.39 11.24
N ARG A 240 0.76 16.54 11.20
CA ARG A 240 2.23 16.59 11.12
C ARG A 240 2.88 15.96 12.36
N LEU A 241 2.43 16.33 13.56
CA LEU A 241 2.95 15.74 14.82
C LEU A 241 2.75 14.22 14.86
N ALA A 242 1.57 13.73 14.47
CA ALA A 242 1.30 12.31 14.38
C ALA A 242 2.22 11.63 13.37
N TYR A 243 2.34 12.18 12.14
CA TYR A 243 3.21 11.67 11.08
C TYR A 243 4.68 11.63 11.49
N ASP A 244 5.18 12.67 12.16
CA ASP A 244 6.57 12.73 12.63
C ASP A 244 6.85 11.72 13.76
N ASN A 245 5.84 11.41 14.55
CA ASN A 245 5.99 10.47 15.65
C ASN A 245 5.98 8.99 15.23
N ILE A 246 5.47 8.65 14.04
CA ILE A 246 5.37 7.24 13.57
C ILE A 246 6.72 6.54 13.64
N THR A 247 7.79 7.19 13.20
CA THR A 247 9.14 6.61 13.24
C THR A 247 9.64 6.35 14.67
N VAL A 248 9.20 7.16 15.64
CA VAL A 248 9.51 6.97 17.07
C VAL A 248 8.74 5.76 17.61
N GLN A 249 7.47 5.58 17.21
CA GLN A 249 6.65 4.43 17.59
C GLN A 249 7.30 3.12 17.13
N LEU A 250 7.76 3.06 15.88
CA LEU A 250 8.39 1.87 15.29
C LEU A 250 9.74 1.50 15.94
N SER A 251 10.42 2.45 16.58
CA SER A 251 11.68 2.19 17.31
C SER A 251 11.47 1.63 18.72
N LYS A 252 10.21 1.45 19.17
CA LYS A 252 9.94 0.94 20.51
C LYS A 252 9.80 -0.58 20.50
N LYS A 253 10.24 -1.25 21.56
CA LYS A 253 10.04 -2.70 21.74
C LYS A 253 8.55 -3.09 21.75
N ASN A 254 7.70 -2.20 22.26
CA ASN A 254 6.25 -2.32 22.18
C ASN A 254 5.76 -1.40 21.05
N THR A 255 5.42 -1.96 19.92
CA THR A 255 4.98 -1.26 18.72
C THR A 255 3.50 -0.86 18.73
N ARG A 256 2.73 -1.19 19.82
CA ARG A 256 1.38 -0.66 20.01
C ARG A 256 1.43 0.87 20.05
N PHE A 257 0.60 1.52 19.25
CA PHE A 257 0.55 2.96 19.10
C PHE A 257 0.21 3.65 20.44
N GLN A 258 0.96 4.68 20.78
CA GLN A 258 0.81 5.41 22.06
C GLN A 258 0.66 6.90 21.80
N TYR A 259 -0.53 7.43 21.94
CA TYR A 259 -0.82 8.87 21.75
C TYR A 259 0.03 9.80 22.62
N LYS A 260 0.38 9.34 23.85
CA LYS A 260 1.25 10.08 24.77
C LYS A 260 2.69 10.32 24.24
N LEU A 261 3.13 9.54 23.23
CA LEU A 261 4.43 9.73 22.60
C LEU A 261 4.40 10.84 21.54
N ILE A 262 3.23 11.17 20.99
CA ILE A 262 3.10 12.32 20.09
C ILE A 262 3.31 13.61 20.86
N LYS A 263 2.68 13.71 22.03
CA LYS A 263 2.73 14.87 22.92
C LYS A 263 2.47 14.41 24.35
N LYS A 264 3.17 15.02 25.32
CA LYS A 264 2.93 14.72 26.75
C LYS A 264 1.46 14.95 27.09
N GLY A 265 0.77 13.89 27.57
CA GLY A 265 -0.66 13.90 27.86
C GLY A 265 -1.57 13.77 26.65
N GLY A 266 -1.04 13.47 25.45
CA GLY A 266 -1.83 13.24 24.23
C GLY A 266 -2.83 12.09 24.39
N ARG A 267 -4.05 12.28 23.86
CA ARG A 267 -5.18 11.33 23.94
C ARG A 267 -5.69 10.97 22.53
N ALA A 268 -6.41 9.86 22.41
CA ALA A 268 -7.06 9.43 21.17
C ALA A 268 -7.93 10.55 20.58
N SER A 269 -8.84 11.12 21.37
CA SER A 269 -9.74 12.20 20.95
C SER A 269 -9.04 13.47 20.38
N GLU A 270 -7.73 13.61 20.61
CA GLU A 270 -6.96 14.73 20.05
C GLU A 270 -6.35 14.39 18.66
N PHE A 271 -6.01 13.13 18.40
CA PHE A 271 -5.20 12.72 17.25
C PHE A 271 -5.85 11.67 16.34
N GLU A 272 -7.01 11.09 16.69
CA GLU A 272 -7.65 10.05 15.88
C GLU A 272 -7.97 10.52 14.46
N ASN A 273 -8.51 11.74 14.28
CA ASN A 273 -8.75 12.33 12.96
C ASN A 273 -7.46 12.49 12.14
N ALA A 274 -6.35 12.81 12.81
CA ALA A 274 -5.05 12.93 12.17
C ALA A 274 -4.53 11.56 11.68
N ILE A 275 -4.70 10.53 12.49
CA ILE A 275 -4.33 9.14 12.13
C ILE A 275 -5.25 8.65 10.99
N GLU A 276 -6.55 8.87 11.11
CA GLU A 276 -7.51 8.52 10.06
C GLU A 276 -7.15 9.19 8.73
N TRP A 277 -6.84 10.49 8.74
CA TRP A 277 -6.39 11.19 7.54
C TRP A 277 -5.15 10.54 6.91
N LEU A 278 -4.14 10.19 7.71
CA LEU A 278 -2.92 9.52 7.24
C LEU A 278 -3.22 8.14 6.63
N CYS A 279 -4.19 7.40 7.20
CA CYS A 279 -4.63 6.12 6.65
C CYS A 279 -5.38 6.30 5.33
N LEU A 280 -6.34 7.22 5.28
CA LEU A 280 -7.14 7.51 4.09
C LEU A 280 -6.31 8.06 2.93
N SER A 281 -5.23 8.79 3.22
CA SER A 281 -4.26 9.25 2.21
C SER A 281 -3.32 8.14 1.71
N GLY A 282 -3.37 6.94 2.30
CA GLY A 282 -2.52 5.82 1.95
C GLY A 282 -1.06 5.94 2.40
N ILE A 283 -0.74 6.92 3.26
CA ILE A 283 0.63 7.12 3.77
C ILE A 283 0.97 6.09 4.84
N VAL A 284 -0.02 5.67 5.64
CA VAL A 284 0.14 4.68 6.70
C VAL A 284 -0.99 3.66 6.70
N ALA A 285 -0.77 2.55 7.39
CA ALA A 285 -1.77 1.52 7.65
C ALA A 285 -1.86 1.22 9.16
N GLN A 286 -3.08 1.04 9.67
CA GLN A 286 -3.33 0.55 11.03
C GLN A 286 -3.51 -0.97 11.01
N VAL A 287 -2.84 -1.65 11.94
CA VAL A 287 -2.99 -3.09 12.19
C VAL A 287 -3.55 -3.26 13.59
N TYR A 288 -4.80 -3.69 13.67
CA TYR A 288 -5.52 -3.80 14.94
C TYR A 288 -5.18 -5.08 15.68
N LYS A 289 -5.21 -5.00 17.02
CA LYS A 289 -5.20 -6.18 17.88
C LYS A 289 -6.50 -6.97 17.69
N VAL A 290 -6.39 -8.30 17.68
CA VAL A 290 -7.57 -9.16 17.82
C VAL A 290 -7.60 -9.79 19.21
N GLU A 291 -8.78 -9.73 19.85
CA GLU A 291 -9.00 -10.31 21.17
C GLU A 291 -9.24 -11.81 21.10
N GLN A 292 -9.87 -12.29 20.02
CA GLN A 292 -10.17 -13.69 19.80
C GLN A 292 -9.74 -14.11 18.39
N ILE A 293 -9.21 -15.32 18.29
CA ILE A 293 -8.81 -15.93 17.01
C ILE A 293 -9.98 -16.72 16.47
N ARG A 294 -10.97 -16.00 15.91
CA ARG A 294 -12.19 -16.52 15.30
C ARG A 294 -12.52 -15.75 14.02
N LYS A 295 -13.27 -16.38 13.12
CA LYS A 295 -13.73 -15.79 11.86
C LYS A 295 -15.09 -15.11 12.04
N PRO A 296 -15.30 -13.97 11.40
CA PRO A 296 -14.29 -13.11 10.76
C PRO A 296 -13.48 -12.36 11.82
N LEU A 297 -12.15 -12.19 11.58
CA LEU A 297 -11.24 -11.51 12.53
C LEU A 297 -11.68 -10.06 12.82
N GLU A 298 -12.26 -9.40 11.83
CA GLU A 298 -12.76 -8.02 11.94
C GLU A 298 -13.71 -7.81 13.11
N ASN A 299 -14.56 -8.79 13.43
CA ASN A 299 -15.53 -8.69 14.52
C ASN A 299 -14.88 -8.72 15.92
N TYR A 300 -13.63 -9.12 16.02
CA TYR A 300 -12.91 -9.28 17.28
C TYR A 300 -11.74 -8.28 17.40
N ARG A 301 -11.72 -7.26 16.56
CA ARG A 301 -10.70 -6.22 16.65
C ARG A 301 -10.92 -5.31 17.84
N ASP A 302 -9.85 -5.01 18.56
CA ASP A 302 -9.79 -3.97 19.58
C ASP A 302 -9.43 -2.65 18.89
N ILE A 303 -10.40 -1.74 18.76
CA ILE A 303 -10.21 -0.46 18.06
C ILE A 303 -9.26 0.48 18.80
N ASP A 304 -9.07 0.29 20.09
CA ASP A 304 -8.18 1.09 20.93
C ASP A 304 -6.74 0.58 20.94
N ALA A 305 -6.50 -0.58 20.36
CA ALA A 305 -5.20 -1.22 20.32
C ALA A 305 -4.76 -1.54 18.88
N PHE A 306 -3.88 -0.72 18.35
CA PHE A 306 -3.34 -0.92 17.02
C PHE A 306 -1.84 -0.62 16.95
N LYS A 307 -1.19 -1.19 15.94
CA LYS A 307 0.14 -0.79 15.45
C LYS A 307 -0.05 0.09 14.22
N ILE A 308 0.95 0.91 13.88
CA ILE A 308 0.92 1.76 12.70
C ILE A 308 2.19 1.52 11.87
N TYR A 309 2.01 1.34 10.56
CA TYR A 309 3.09 1.09 9.63
C TYR A 309 3.03 2.08 8.48
N VAL A 310 4.19 2.45 7.94
CA VAL A 310 4.31 3.34 6.78
C VAL A 310 4.17 2.51 5.50
N SER A 311 3.54 3.07 4.47
CA SER A 311 3.27 2.36 3.21
C SER A 311 4.51 2.11 2.36
N ASP A 312 5.64 2.78 2.64
CA ASP A 312 6.89 2.61 1.90
C ASP A 312 8.11 2.60 2.81
N LEU A 313 9.00 1.61 2.61
CA LEU A 313 10.20 1.41 3.44
C LEU A 313 11.30 2.42 3.17
N GLY A 314 11.50 2.78 1.91
CA GLY A 314 12.50 3.78 1.52
C GLY A 314 12.18 5.14 2.12
N LEU A 315 10.91 5.55 2.07
CA LEU A 315 10.43 6.78 2.70
C LEU A 315 10.54 6.72 4.23
N LEU A 316 10.29 5.55 4.84
CA LEU A 316 10.48 5.37 6.28
C LEU A 316 11.94 5.57 6.70
N CYS A 317 12.88 4.97 5.95
CA CYS A 317 14.31 5.08 6.21
C CYS A 317 14.83 6.50 5.94
N ALA A 318 14.36 7.15 4.86
CA ALA A 318 14.67 8.55 4.56
C ALA A 318 14.18 9.50 5.66
N LYS A 319 12.94 9.32 6.12
CA LYS A 319 12.36 10.11 7.21
C LYS A 319 13.13 9.98 8.54
N LYS A 320 13.81 8.85 8.75
CA LYS A 320 14.71 8.59 9.90
C LYS A 320 16.13 9.09 9.68
N ASP A 321 16.41 9.62 8.50
CA ASP A 321 17.76 10.05 8.09
C ASP A 321 18.81 8.93 8.23
N LEU A 322 18.40 7.68 7.97
CA LEU A 322 19.33 6.54 7.99
C LEU A 322 20.20 6.55 6.74
N ALA A 323 21.51 6.39 6.91
CA ALA A 323 22.40 6.23 5.77
C ALA A 323 22.15 4.88 5.06
N ALA A 324 22.30 4.86 3.74
CA ALA A 324 22.12 3.63 2.97
C ALA A 324 23.02 2.48 3.49
N ASN A 325 24.25 2.77 3.86
CA ASN A 325 25.19 1.79 4.39
C ASN A 325 24.73 1.17 5.70
N ASP A 326 24.09 1.94 6.59
CA ASP A 326 23.60 1.43 7.87
C ASP A 326 22.57 0.31 7.65
N ILE A 327 21.73 0.46 6.63
CA ILE A 327 20.70 -0.51 6.28
C ILE A 327 21.30 -1.68 5.47
N LEU A 328 22.17 -1.41 4.50
CA LEU A 328 22.78 -2.44 3.66
C LEU A 328 23.62 -3.44 4.48
N TYR A 329 24.32 -2.93 5.49
CA TYR A 329 25.17 -3.73 6.37
C TYR A 329 24.50 -4.11 7.69
N MET A 330 23.28 -3.59 7.95
CA MET A 330 22.53 -3.84 9.18
C MET A 330 23.39 -3.58 10.44
N VAL A 331 23.95 -2.37 10.51
CA VAL A 331 24.85 -1.98 11.59
C VAL A 331 24.15 -1.99 12.97
N GLU A 332 24.92 -2.16 14.07
CA GLU A 332 24.36 -2.26 15.44
C GLU A 332 23.63 -0.98 15.88
N GLU A 333 24.06 0.18 15.39
CA GLU A 333 23.50 1.49 15.71
C GLU A 333 22.00 1.60 15.39
N ILE A 334 21.47 0.77 14.49
CA ILE A 334 20.04 0.75 14.15
C ILE A 334 19.28 -0.41 14.78
N ASP A 335 19.86 -1.19 15.72
CA ASP A 335 19.26 -2.40 16.28
C ASP A 335 17.87 -2.17 16.89
N ASP A 336 17.66 -1.08 17.60
CA ASP A 336 16.35 -0.74 18.18
C ASP A 336 15.28 -0.49 17.10
N PHE A 337 15.67 -0.14 15.89
CA PHE A 337 14.77 0.14 14.77
C PHE A 337 14.58 -1.06 13.83
N LYS A 338 15.54 -1.98 13.75
CA LYS A 338 15.49 -3.14 12.85
C LYS A 338 14.20 -3.96 12.97
N GLY A 339 13.75 -4.21 14.21
CA GLY A 339 12.53 -4.98 14.45
C GLY A 339 11.32 -4.33 13.79
N GLY A 340 11.07 -3.05 14.10
CA GLY A 340 9.94 -2.30 13.53
C GLY A 340 10.03 -2.11 12.02
N MET A 341 11.24 -1.92 11.48
CA MET A 341 11.46 -1.82 10.03
C MET A 341 11.10 -3.12 9.31
N VAL A 342 11.52 -4.28 9.85
CA VAL A 342 11.25 -5.59 9.26
C VAL A 342 9.76 -5.94 9.39
N GLU A 343 9.11 -5.67 10.52
CA GLU A 343 7.67 -5.80 10.67
C GLU A 343 6.93 -4.90 9.67
N ASN A 344 7.34 -3.63 9.54
CA ASN A 344 6.76 -2.70 8.56
C ASN A 344 6.87 -3.25 7.12
N TYR A 345 8.03 -3.78 6.76
CA TYR A 345 8.25 -4.42 5.45
C TYR A 345 7.24 -5.55 5.22
N VAL A 346 7.12 -6.47 6.18
CA VAL A 346 6.19 -7.61 6.05
C VAL A 346 4.75 -7.12 5.92
N ASN A 347 4.34 -6.14 6.72
CA ASN A 347 3.00 -5.56 6.59
C ASN A 347 2.73 -4.98 5.20
N VAL A 348 3.70 -4.27 4.61
CA VAL A 348 3.58 -3.73 3.25
C VAL A 348 3.37 -4.87 2.24
N GLN A 349 4.18 -5.94 2.29
CA GLN A 349 4.03 -7.08 1.37
C GLN A 349 2.66 -7.76 1.53
N LEU A 350 2.22 -8.02 2.76
CA LEU A 350 0.91 -8.63 3.05
C LEU A 350 -0.25 -7.75 2.56
N SER A 351 -0.17 -6.44 2.76
CA SER A 351 -1.21 -5.49 2.31
C SER A 351 -1.31 -5.45 0.79
N ILE A 352 -0.19 -5.46 0.07
CA ILE A 352 -0.16 -5.49 -1.41
C ILE A 352 -0.73 -6.82 -1.93
N SER A 353 -0.47 -7.94 -1.23
CA SER A 353 -1.07 -9.25 -1.52
C SER A 353 -2.57 -9.32 -1.18
N GLY A 354 -3.17 -8.24 -0.65
CA GLY A 354 -4.61 -8.13 -0.39
C GLY A 354 -5.06 -8.68 0.97
N TYR A 355 -4.14 -8.97 1.88
CA TYR A 355 -4.51 -9.43 3.21
C TYR A 355 -4.87 -8.27 4.13
N ASN A 356 -5.98 -8.43 4.88
CA ASN A 356 -6.24 -7.68 6.10
C ASN A 356 -5.36 -8.26 7.21
N THR A 357 -4.49 -7.45 7.76
CA THR A 357 -3.54 -7.85 8.79
C THR A 357 -4.02 -7.45 10.18
N TYR A 358 -3.87 -8.35 11.14
CA TYR A 358 -4.15 -8.13 12.56
C TYR A 358 -2.97 -8.64 13.36
N TYR A 359 -2.81 -8.18 14.62
CA TYR A 359 -1.87 -8.80 15.54
C TYR A 359 -2.59 -9.40 16.74
N TRP A 360 -1.95 -10.35 17.41
CA TRP A 360 -2.50 -10.97 18.60
C TRP A 360 -1.54 -10.83 19.77
N GLN A 361 -2.10 -10.60 20.96
CA GLN A 361 -1.34 -10.52 22.19
C GLN A 361 -2.10 -11.23 23.32
N SER A 362 -1.42 -12.15 24.03
CA SER A 362 -1.98 -12.81 25.19
C SER A 362 -1.92 -11.91 26.43
N GLU A 363 -2.71 -12.22 27.45
CA GLU A 363 -2.66 -11.55 28.75
C GLU A 363 -1.26 -11.66 29.42
N ARG A 364 -0.51 -12.72 29.12
CA ARG A 364 0.83 -12.98 29.68
C ARG A 364 1.96 -12.40 28.80
N GLY A 365 1.64 -11.56 27.84
CA GLY A 365 2.61 -10.84 27.03
C GLY A 365 3.22 -11.62 25.86
N ALA A 366 2.71 -12.82 25.50
CA ALA A 366 3.06 -13.43 24.23
C ALA A 366 2.39 -12.68 23.08
N GLU A 367 3.13 -12.36 22.02
CA GLU A 367 2.64 -11.57 20.88
C GLU A 367 2.96 -12.29 19.56
N ILE A 368 2.01 -12.25 18.62
CA ILE A 368 2.17 -12.66 17.22
C ILE A 368 2.07 -11.42 16.36
N ASP A 369 3.08 -11.19 15.53
CA ASP A 369 3.24 -9.96 14.76
C ASP A 369 2.09 -9.75 13.78
N PHE A 370 1.66 -10.83 13.07
CA PHE A 370 0.50 -10.78 12.19
C PHE A 370 -0.34 -12.05 12.28
N VAL A 371 -1.65 -11.87 12.12
CA VAL A 371 -2.61 -12.96 11.88
C VAL A 371 -3.38 -12.58 10.61
N ILE A 372 -3.40 -13.48 9.63
CA ILE A 372 -4.12 -13.30 8.36
C ILE A 372 -5.14 -14.42 8.17
N GLN A 373 -6.13 -14.18 7.30
CA GLN A 373 -6.99 -15.24 6.78
C GLN A 373 -6.53 -15.62 5.38
N ARG A 374 -6.10 -16.88 5.21
CA ARG A 374 -5.66 -17.44 3.93
C ARG A 374 -6.34 -18.78 3.71
N ASP A 375 -6.92 -19.01 2.52
CA ASP A 375 -7.60 -20.25 2.14
C ASP A 375 -8.60 -20.73 3.20
N GLY A 376 -9.34 -19.79 3.77
CA GLY A 376 -10.29 -20.07 4.83
C GLY A 376 -9.68 -20.42 6.19
N GLN A 377 -8.37 -20.31 6.38
CA GLN A 377 -7.67 -20.58 7.63
C GLN A 377 -7.10 -19.31 8.26
N LEU A 378 -6.97 -19.30 9.59
CA LEU A 378 -6.32 -18.23 10.33
C LEU A 378 -4.85 -18.61 10.56
N ILE A 379 -3.95 -17.89 9.89
CA ILE A 379 -2.53 -18.20 9.87
C ILE A 379 -1.76 -17.17 10.68
N PRO A 380 -1.07 -17.57 11.76
CA PRO A 380 -0.16 -16.70 12.49
C PRO A 380 1.16 -16.54 11.72
N ILE A 381 1.67 -15.30 11.72
CA ILE A 381 2.95 -14.94 11.12
C ILE A 381 3.83 -14.31 12.18
N GLU A 382 4.98 -14.91 12.43
CA GLU A 382 6.02 -14.42 13.33
C GLU A 382 7.18 -13.86 12.50
N VAL A 383 7.56 -12.63 12.72
CA VAL A 383 8.64 -11.94 12.00
C VAL A 383 9.88 -11.82 12.88
N LYS A 384 11.05 -12.09 12.32
CA LYS A 384 12.32 -11.98 13.03
C LYS A 384 13.36 -11.28 12.16
N SER A 385 13.98 -10.25 12.71
CA SER A 385 15.06 -9.51 12.06
C SER A 385 16.41 -10.23 12.10
N ALA A 386 16.59 -11.21 13.00
CA ALA A 386 17.84 -11.95 13.22
C ALA A 386 17.65 -13.46 13.09
N ASP A 387 18.76 -14.19 12.92
CA ASP A 387 18.79 -15.65 12.75
C ASP A 387 18.44 -16.44 14.00
N ASN A 388 18.76 -15.92 15.18
CA ASN A 388 18.60 -16.63 16.43
C ASN A 388 17.31 -16.26 17.15
N THR A 389 16.30 -17.13 17.01
CA THR A 389 14.96 -16.76 17.43
C THR A 389 14.23 -17.95 18.07
N LYS A 390 14.29 -18.00 19.38
CA LYS A 390 13.36 -18.84 20.15
C LYS A 390 11.97 -18.17 20.09
N ALA A 391 11.13 -18.65 19.19
CA ALA A 391 9.75 -18.17 19.03
C ALA A 391 8.86 -18.71 20.17
N LYS A 392 9.03 -18.20 21.37
CA LYS A 392 8.22 -18.59 22.55
C LYS A 392 6.75 -18.22 22.35
N SER A 393 6.49 -17.04 21.80
CA SER A 393 5.12 -16.54 21.53
C SER A 393 4.40 -17.40 20.50
N LEU A 394 5.08 -17.77 19.41
CA LEU A 394 4.49 -18.63 18.39
C LEU A 394 4.15 -20.01 18.94
N LYS A 395 4.99 -20.56 19.85
CA LYS A 395 4.69 -21.82 20.52
C LYS A 395 3.42 -21.73 21.35
N VAL A 396 3.27 -20.68 22.16
CA VAL A 396 2.06 -20.42 22.96
C VAL A 396 0.83 -20.33 22.07
N TYR A 397 0.91 -19.58 20.98
CA TYR A 397 -0.19 -19.44 20.03
C TYR A 397 -0.58 -20.79 19.42
N MET A 398 0.39 -21.58 18.91
CA MET A 398 0.15 -22.85 18.29
C MET A 398 -0.45 -23.89 19.24
N GLU A 399 -0.02 -23.89 20.51
CA GLU A 399 -0.59 -24.76 21.55
C GLU A 399 -2.03 -24.37 21.91
N THR A 400 -2.33 -23.06 21.91
CA THR A 400 -3.65 -22.54 22.30
C THR A 400 -4.70 -22.68 21.19
N TYR A 401 -4.34 -22.28 19.95
CA TYR A 401 -5.31 -22.18 18.84
C TYR A 401 -5.18 -23.29 17.81
N LYS A 402 -4.10 -24.09 17.84
CA LYS A 402 -3.84 -25.25 16.97
C LYS A 402 -4.10 -24.95 15.49
N PRO A 403 -3.49 -23.91 14.90
CA PRO A 403 -3.63 -23.62 13.48
C PRO A 403 -3.02 -24.78 12.66
N ALA A 404 -3.45 -24.94 11.41
CA ALA A 404 -2.92 -25.96 10.51
C ALA A 404 -1.40 -25.83 10.32
N TYR A 405 -0.93 -24.60 10.20
CA TYR A 405 0.48 -24.25 10.19
C TYR A 405 0.67 -22.79 10.62
N ALA A 406 1.91 -22.41 10.82
CA ALA A 406 2.32 -21.04 11.06
C ALA A 406 3.37 -20.60 10.02
N ILE A 407 3.49 -19.32 9.77
CA ILE A 407 4.56 -18.76 8.94
C ILE A 407 5.59 -18.11 9.86
N LYS A 408 6.86 -18.42 9.64
CA LYS A 408 7.99 -17.75 10.28
C LYS A 408 8.83 -17.05 9.23
N ILE A 409 8.84 -15.72 9.25
CA ILE A 409 9.62 -14.89 8.32
C ILE A 409 10.93 -14.50 9.02
N SER A 410 12.07 -14.77 8.37
CA SER A 410 13.38 -14.44 8.92
C SER A 410 14.46 -14.41 7.83
N ALA A 411 15.71 -14.14 8.20
CA ALA A 411 16.85 -14.27 7.27
C ALA A 411 17.17 -15.70 6.86
N LYS A 412 16.55 -16.72 7.48
CA LYS A 412 16.77 -18.14 7.13
C LYS A 412 16.15 -18.48 5.77
N ASN A 413 16.77 -19.43 5.07
CA ASN A 413 16.30 -19.97 3.81
C ASN A 413 14.96 -20.73 3.97
N PHE A 414 14.29 -21.02 2.85
CA PHE A 414 13.02 -21.76 2.85
C PHE A 414 13.10 -23.12 3.55
N GLY A 415 11.99 -23.55 4.09
CA GLY A 415 11.82 -24.86 4.69
C GLY A 415 10.48 -25.02 5.38
N PHE A 416 10.14 -26.26 5.74
CA PHE A 416 8.96 -26.60 6.53
C PHE A 416 9.35 -27.54 7.67
N LYS A 417 9.10 -27.12 8.91
CA LYS A 417 9.44 -27.93 10.08
C LYS A 417 8.47 -27.64 11.24
N ASP A 418 8.01 -28.70 11.92
CA ASP A 418 7.14 -28.61 13.10
C ASP A 418 5.87 -27.77 12.82
N ASN A 419 5.20 -28.00 11.70
CA ASN A 419 4.05 -27.22 11.20
C ASN A 419 4.34 -25.71 11.06
N LYS A 420 5.59 -25.36 10.76
CA LYS A 420 6.01 -23.98 10.50
C LYS A 420 6.64 -23.90 9.12
N LYS A 421 6.05 -23.07 8.26
CA LYS A 421 6.62 -22.67 6.98
C LYS A 421 7.66 -21.57 7.25
N ILE A 422 8.91 -21.82 6.92
CA ILE A 422 9.99 -20.84 7.04
C ILE A 422 10.09 -20.12 5.71
N VAL A 423 9.91 -18.82 5.75
CA VAL A 423 9.92 -17.93 4.58
C VAL A 423 11.06 -16.92 4.76
N PRO A 424 12.01 -16.83 3.82
CA PRO A 424 13.01 -15.77 3.82
C PRO A 424 12.37 -14.40 3.70
N LEU A 425 13.00 -13.37 4.29
CA LEU A 425 12.52 -11.99 4.23
C LEU A 425 12.24 -11.53 2.80
N TYR A 426 13.12 -11.82 1.85
CA TYR A 426 12.95 -11.44 0.44
C TYR A 426 11.75 -12.10 -0.25
N ALA A 427 11.15 -13.12 0.35
CA ALA A 427 10.05 -13.89 -0.23
C ALA A 427 8.68 -13.60 0.42
N ALA A 428 8.57 -12.55 1.25
CA ALA A 428 7.31 -12.20 1.91
C ALA A 428 6.18 -11.89 0.90
N PHE A 429 6.51 -11.43 -0.31
CA PHE A 429 5.56 -11.20 -1.40
C PHE A 429 4.89 -12.48 -1.95
N CYS A 430 5.40 -13.65 -1.63
CA CYS A 430 4.82 -14.94 -2.04
C CYS A 430 3.67 -15.41 -1.10
N ILE A 431 3.51 -14.78 0.07
CA ILE A 431 2.47 -15.12 1.03
C ILE A 431 1.13 -14.65 0.49
#